data_6e2ef5d49020cf239fc671b7332dcadb
#
_entry.id   6e2ef5d49020cf239fc671b7332dcadb
#
_cell.length_a   1.000
_cell.length_b   1.000
_cell.length_c   1.000
_cell.angle_alpha   90.00
_cell.angle_beta   90.00
_cell.angle_gamma   90.00
#
_symmetry.space_group_name_H-M   'P 1'
#
loop_
_entity.id
_entity.type
_entity.pdbx_description
1 polymer ?
#
loop_
_entity_poly.entity_id
_entity_poly.type
_entity_poly.pdbx_seq_one_letter_code
_entity_poly.pdbx_strand_id
1 'polypeptide(L)'
;WSDDVQELRHIRNDVGSQLALMECRPRHNTVDAATLYWAGMPGNAGDFPAEESFYTFIEPAVCFFTEETNYKSSSSPFGIKLCDRVSGRPLHLDISDEPMKKGIITNRNKFVLGGSGSGKSFFMNHLVRQYWEQGTHVVLVDTGNSYQGLCELIRRKTKGEDGVYFTYTEEHPISFNPFYTDDYYFDVEKKDSIKTLLLTLWKTEDDKITKTESGELGSAVNAYIERIRAD
;
A
#
# COMPACT_ATOMS: atom_id res chain seq x y z
N TRP A 1 29.78 -21.53 6.18
CA TRP A 1 29.33 -22.01 7.50
C TRP A 1 29.44 -23.51 7.54
N SER A 2 30.15 -24.05 8.55
CA SER A 2 30.29 -25.47 8.75
C SER A 2 30.52 -25.77 10.25
N ASP A 3 30.10 -26.94 10.70
CA ASP A 3 30.37 -27.45 12.05
C ASP A 3 31.75 -28.14 12.15
N ASP A 4 32.39 -28.39 10.99
CA ASP A 4 33.74 -28.96 10.95
C ASP A 4 34.83 -27.89 10.92
N VAL A 5 35.73 -27.92 11.90
CA VAL A 5 36.85 -26.97 12.02
C VAL A 5 37.83 -27.06 10.84
N GLN A 6 38.01 -28.25 10.25
CA GLN A 6 38.91 -28.42 9.10
C GLN A 6 38.30 -27.80 7.85
N GLU A 7 37.03 -28.02 7.66
CA GLU A 7 36.29 -27.39 6.55
C GLU A 7 36.26 -25.87 6.68
N LEU A 8 36.04 -25.32 7.89
CA LEU A 8 36.12 -23.87 8.13
C LEU A 8 37.47 -23.27 7.79
N ARG A 9 38.57 -24.01 8.09
CA ARG A 9 39.92 -23.56 7.69
C ARG A 9 40.08 -23.55 6.18
N HIS A 10 39.54 -24.53 5.51
CA HIS A 10 39.57 -24.59 4.04
C HIS A 10 38.79 -23.45 3.42
N ILE A 11 37.55 -23.24 3.82
CA ILE A 11 36.71 -22.12 3.37
C ILE A 11 37.41 -20.78 3.64
N ARG A 12 38.00 -20.61 4.81
CA ARG A 12 38.73 -19.37 5.13
C ARG A 12 39.89 -19.12 4.17
N ASN A 13 40.63 -20.15 3.82
CA ASN A 13 41.78 -20.03 2.91
C ASN A 13 41.30 -19.71 1.48
N ASP A 14 40.22 -20.35 1.03
CA ASP A 14 39.64 -20.12 -0.28
C ASP A 14 39.13 -18.69 -0.40
N VAL A 15 38.34 -18.21 0.57
CA VAL A 15 37.86 -16.85 0.64
C VAL A 15 39.04 -15.86 0.68
N GLY A 16 40.06 -16.14 1.50
CA GLY A 16 41.26 -15.32 1.57
C GLY A 16 41.99 -15.22 0.22
N SER A 17 42.07 -16.34 -0.52
CA SER A 17 42.64 -16.35 -1.86
C SER A 17 41.85 -15.52 -2.87
N GLN A 18 40.53 -15.59 -2.83
CA GLN A 18 39.68 -14.77 -3.70
C GLN A 18 39.79 -13.27 -3.38
N LEU A 19 39.85 -12.92 -2.10
CA LEU A 19 40.05 -11.52 -1.68
C LEU A 19 41.46 -11.01 -2.10
N ALA A 20 42.49 -11.86 -2.05
CA ALA A 20 43.81 -11.49 -2.50
C ALA A 20 43.88 -11.22 -4.01
N LEU A 21 43.07 -11.90 -4.83
CA LEU A 21 42.92 -11.60 -6.27
C LEU A 21 42.31 -10.22 -6.53
N MET A 22 41.56 -9.71 -5.57
CA MET A 22 40.98 -8.36 -5.59
C MET A 22 41.91 -7.31 -4.95
N GLU A 23 43.17 -7.64 -4.70
CA GLU A 23 44.15 -6.82 -4.00
C GLU A 23 43.75 -6.45 -2.56
N CYS A 24 42.78 -7.18 -1.99
CA CYS A 24 42.35 -7.02 -0.61
C CYS A 24 43.14 -7.96 0.33
N ARG A 25 43.57 -7.44 1.47
CA ARG A 25 44.21 -8.25 2.51
C ARG A 25 43.19 -8.59 3.58
N PRO A 26 42.73 -9.87 3.70
CA PRO A 26 41.80 -10.25 4.74
C PRO A 26 42.44 -10.13 6.11
N ARG A 27 41.78 -9.47 7.03
CA ARG A 27 42.21 -9.41 8.43
C ARG A 27 41.63 -10.62 9.18
N HIS A 28 42.52 -11.35 9.85
CA HIS A 28 42.11 -12.44 10.75
C HIS A 28 41.86 -11.85 12.14
N ASN A 29 40.64 -11.43 12.36
CA ASN A 29 40.25 -10.88 13.66
C ASN A 29 39.67 -11.99 14.54
N THR A 30 40.28 -12.24 15.69
CA THR A 30 39.85 -13.22 16.68
C THR A 30 39.35 -12.56 17.98
N VAL A 31 39.79 -11.32 18.25
CA VAL A 31 39.45 -10.61 19.47
C VAL A 31 38.05 -9.97 19.36
N ASP A 32 37.79 -9.32 18.24
CA ASP A 32 36.54 -8.58 18.02
C ASP A 32 35.49 -9.39 17.24
N ALA A 33 35.78 -10.68 16.97
CA ALA A 33 34.92 -11.52 16.15
C ALA A 33 33.45 -11.59 16.65
N ALA A 34 33.27 -11.68 17.96
CA ALA A 34 31.95 -11.72 18.58
C ALA A 34 31.22 -10.36 18.40
N THR A 35 31.92 -9.26 18.63
CA THR A 35 31.37 -7.90 18.47
C THR A 35 30.98 -7.65 17.01
N LEU A 36 31.86 -7.99 16.05
CA LEU A 36 31.57 -7.84 14.61
C LEU A 36 30.41 -8.73 14.16
N TYR A 37 30.30 -9.95 14.71
CA TYR A 37 29.18 -10.84 14.43
C TYR A 37 27.86 -10.22 14.88
N TRP A 38 27.79 -9.71 16.11
CA TRP A 38 26.58 -9.07 16.65
C TRP A 38 26.25 -7.78 15.96
N ALA A 39 27.25 -6.94 15.65
CA ALA A 39 27.07 -5.71 14.91
C ALA A 39 26.53 -5.94 13.47
N GLY A 40 26.83 -7.10 12.88
CA GLY A 40 26.30 -7.50 11.58
C GLY A 40 24.83 -7.95 11.59
N MET A 41 24.21 -8.11 12.76
CA MET A 41 22.81 -8.46 12.85
C MET A 41 21.93 -7.23 12.52
N PRO A 42 20.79 -7.43 11.82
CA PRO A 42 19.88 -6.32 11.54
C PRO A 42 19.45 -5.57 12.80
N GLY A 43 19.67 -4.27 12.81
CA GLY A 43 19.35 -3.39 13.94
C GLY A 43 20.52 -3.09 14.88
N ASN A 44 21.65 -3.81 14.80
CA ASN A 44 22.79 -3.67 15.72
C ASN A 44 23.97 -2.87 15.10
N ALA A 45 23.77 -2.18 14.00
CA ALA A 45 24.84 -1.43 13.33
C ALA A 45 25.54 -0.40 14.24
N GLY A 46 24.86 0.07 15.31
CA GLY A 46 25.44 0.97 16.31
C GLY A 46 26.55 0.34 17.17
N ASP A 47 26.62 -0.99 17.23
CA ASP A 47 27.63 -1.71 18.01
C ASP A 47 28.92 -1.97 17.19
N PHE A 48 28.95 -1.54 15.92
CA PHE A 48 30.13 -1.70 15.06
C PHE A 48 31.28 -0.84 15.58
N PRO A 49 32.48 -1.43 15.84
CA PRO A 49 33.62 -0.67 16.37
C PRO A 49 34.03 0.42 15.38
N ALA A 50 34.15 1.67 15.84
CA ALA A 50 34.48 2.79 15.00
C ALA A 50 35.88 2.67 14.37
N GLU A 51 36.81 2.04 15.06
CA GLU A 51 38.17 1.74 14.61
C GLU A 51 38.26 0.70 13.48
N GLU A 52 37.19 -0.08 13.29
CA GLU A 52 37.07 -1.03 12.18
C GLU A 52 36.43 -0.38 10.94
N SER A 53 36.03 0.88 11.04
CA SER A 53 35.44 1.67 9.95
C SER A 53 36.53 2.40 9.20
N PHE A 54 36.34 2.59 7.90
CA PHE A 54 37.17 3.46 7.07
C PHE A 54 36.31 4.43 6.29
N TYR A 55 36.86 5.61 6.05
CA TYR A 55 36.20 6.63 5.24
C TYR A 55 36.44 6.34 3.76
N THR A 56 35.36 6.43 2.97
CA THR A 56 35.43 6.32 1.51
C THR A 56 34.46 7.30 0.86
N PHE A 57 34.58 7.47 -0.46
CA PHE A 57 33.62 8.23 -1.23
C PHE A 57 32.33 7.43 -1.43
N ILE A 58 31.22 8.13 -1.75
CA ILE A 58 29.91 7.49 -1.93
C ILE A 58 29.91 6.52 -3.09
N GLU A 59 30.57 6.85 -4.20
CA GLU A 59 30.61 6.03 -5.40
C GLU A 59 31.18 4.63 -5.14
N PRO A 60 32.38 4.48 -4.52
CA PRO A 60 32.89 3.17 -4.13
C PRO A 60 32.00 2.44 -3.10
N ALA A 61 31.40 3.17 -2.15
CA ALA A 61 30.53 2.58 -1.15
C ALA A 61 29.27 1.96 -1.76
N VAL A 62 28.69 2.61 -2.76
CA VAL A 62 27.46 2.13 -3.46
C VAL A 62 27.73 0.80 -4.19
N CYS A 63 28.98 0.52 -4.62
CA CYS A 63 29.31 -0.74 -5.26
C CYS A 63 29.13 -1.97 -4.36
N PHE A 64 29.07 -1.81 -3.03
CA PHE A 64 28.81 -2.88 -2.09
C PHE A 64 27.31 -3.16 -1.89
N PHE A 65 26.42 -2.30 -2.40
CA PHE A 65 24.99 -2.59 -2.36
C PHE A 65 24.60 -3.52 -3.50
N THR A 66 23.85 -4.56 -3.16
CA THR A 66 23.28 -5.46 -4.16
C THR A 66 22.13 -4.74 -4.88
N GLU A 67 22.41 -4.24 -6.08
CA GLU A 67 21.43 -3.54 -6.92
C GLU A 67 20.97 -4.37 -8.13
N GLU A 68 21.31 -5.63 -8.16
CA GLU A 68 21.01 -6.55 -9.25
C GLU A 68 19.51 -6.87 -9.30
N THR A 69 18.76 -6.02 -9.96
CA THR A 69 17.36 -6.23 -10.24
C THR A 69 16.99 -5.62 -11.60
N ASN A 70 16.09 -6.28 -12.33
CA ASN A 70 15.52 -5.78 -13.57
C ASN A 70 14.38 -4.77 -13.32
N TYR A 71 13.96 -4.62 -12.07
CA TYR A 71 12.86 -3.73 -11.72
C TYR A 71 13.36 -2.30 -11.53
N LYS A 72 12.57 -1.35 -12.04
CA LYS A 72 12.82 0.08 -11.90
C LYS A 72 11.66 0.74 -11.16
N SER A 73 11.99 1.70 -10.31
CA SER A 73 10.98 2.54 -9.67
C SER A 73 10.27 3.41 -10.70
N SER A 74 9.00 3.68 -10.47
CA SER A 74 8.22 4.68 -11.20
C SER A 74 8.76 6.08 -10.95
N SER A 75 8.68 6.94 -11.96
CA SER A 75 9.04 8.36 -11.83
C SER A 75 7.93 9.22 -11.22
N SER A 76 6.74 8.65 -11.04
CA SER A 76 5.59 9.32 -10.43
C SER A 76 5.84 9.62 -8.95
N PRO A 77 5.44 10.78 -8.43
CA PRO A 77 5.48 11.07 -7.00
C PRO A 77 4.44 10.26 -6.20
N PHE A 78 3.39 9.79 -6.86
CA PHE A 78 2.34 8.97 -6.28
C PHE A 78 2.60 7.49 -6.54
N GLY A 79 2.34 6.64 -5.56
CA GLY A 79 2.49 5.19 -5.73
C GLY A 79 2.70 4.45 -4.42
N ILE A 80 3.03 3.20 -4.53
CA ILE A 80 3.26 2.30 -3.39
C ILE A 80 4.71 1.85 -3.30
N LYS A 81 5.18 1.65 -2.09
CA LYS A 81 6.53 1.12 -1.82
C LYS A 81 6.44 -0.39 -1.60
N LEU A 82 7.18 -1.11 -2.39
CA LEU A 82 7.38 -2.55 -2.27
C LEU A 82 8.87 -2.84 -2.22
N CYS A 83 9.24 -4.10 -2.02
CA CYS A 83 10.62 -4.54 -2.14
C CYS A 83 10.70 -5.67 -3.17
N ASP A 84 11.78 -5.70 -3.92
CA ASP A 84 12.10 -6.88 -4.72
C ASP A 84 12.32 -8.07 -3.79
N ARG A 85 11.69 -9.19 -4.12
CA ARG A 85 11.69 -10.37 -3.28
C ARG A 85 13.08 -11.00 -3.11
N VAL A 86 13.91 -10.91 -4.12
CA VAL A 86 15.22 -11.57 -4.16
C VAL A 86 16.29 -10.68 -3.54
N SER A 87 16.42 -9.46 -4.03
CA SER A 87 17.46 -8.53 -3.60
C SER A 87 17.08 -7.70 -2.36
N GLY A 88 15.80 -7.65 -1.99
CA GLY A 88 15.29 -6.75 -0.94
C GLY A 88 15.29 -5.28 -1.35
N ARG A 89 15.67 -4.95 -2.59
CA ARG A 89 15.74 -3.57 -3.07
C ARG A 89 14.37 -2.89 -2.98
N PRO A 90 14.27 -1.72 -2.34
CA PRO A 90 13.03 -0.98 -2.28
C PRO A 90 12.66 -0.43 -3.67
N LEU A 91 11.39 -0.57 -4.02
CA LEU A 91 10.80 -0.12 -5.28
C LEU A 91 9.63 0.80 -4.98
N HIS A 92 9.56 1.92 -5.68
CA HIS A 92 8.40 2.79 -5.70
C HIS A 92 7.62 2.56 -7.00
N LEU A 93 6.37 2.17 -6.90
CA LEU A 93 5.56 1.77 -8.05
C LEU A 93 4.24 2.55 -8.10
N ASP A 94 4.05 3.31 -9.14
CA ASP A 94 2.75 3.84 -9.50
C ASP A 94 2.01 2.82 -10.37
N ILE A 95 1.00 2.20 -9.81
CA ILE A 95 0.17 1.19 -10.48
C ILE A 95 -1.13 1.77 -11.05
N SER A 96 -1.26 3.07 -11.10
CA SER A 96 -2.48 3.79 -11.50
C SER A 96 -2.23 4.81 -12.60
N ASP A 97 -1.53 5.89 -12.30
CA ASP A 97 -1.44 7.06 -13.16
C ASP A 97 -0.32 6.96 -14.19
N GLU A 98 0.85 6.49 -13.81
CA GLU A 98 1.96 6.33 -14.75
C GLU A 98 1.66 5.31 -15.86
N PRO A 99 1.12 4.10 -15.58
CA PRO A 99 0.71 3.17 -16.63
C PRO A 99 -0.38 3.73 -17.54
N MET A 100 -1.29 4.55 -17.00
CA MET A 100 -2.34 5.21 -17.80
C MET A 100 -1.76 6.28 -18.71
N LYS A 101 -0.85 7.12 -18.20
CA LYS A 101 -0.13 8.12 -19.01
C LYS A 101 0.72 7.50 -20.11
N LYS A 102 1.28 6.32 -19.86
CA LYS A 102 2.05 5.53 -20.84
C LYS A 102 1.17 4.75 -21.83
N GLY A 103 -0.15 4.80 -21.70
CA GLY A 103 -1.08 4.06 -22.56
C GLY A 103 -1.06 2.53 -22.34
N ILE A 104 -0.50 2.05 -21.24
CA ILE A 104 -0.44 0.62 -20.90
C ILE A 104 -1.80 0.13 -20.40
N ILE A 105 -2.53 0.97 -19.69
CA ILE A 105 -3.88 0.71 -19.18
C ILE A 105 -4.83 1.82 -19.61
N THR A 106 -6.12 1.48 -19.75
CA THR A 106 -7.19 2.42 -20.16
C THR A 106 -7.99 2.97 -18.98
N ASN A 107 -7.89 2.34 -17.81
CA ASN A 107 -8.58 2.74 -16.59
C ASN A 107 -7.74 2.38 -15.35
N ARG A 108 -8.16 2.86 -14.18
CA ARG A 108 -7.48 2.61 -12.90
C ARG A 108 -8.02 1.40 -12.14
N ASN A 109 -8.96 0.64 -12.72
CA ASN A 109 -9.53 -0.53 -12.07
C ASN A 109 -8.47 -1.60 -11.86
N LYS A 110 -8.52 -2.26 -10.72
CA LYS A 110 -7.57 -3.31 -10.33
C LYS A 110 -8.32 -4.55 -9.90
N PHE A 111 -7.87 -5.68 -10.37
CA PHE A 111 -8.36 -6.98 -9.95
C PHE A 111 -7.24 -7.77 -9.29
N VAL A 112 -7.43 -8.15 -8.02
CA VAL A 112 -6.43 -8.87 -7.23
C VAL A 112 -6.93 -10.29 -6.98
N LEU A 113 -6.30 -11.26 -7.63
CA LEU A 113 -6.64 -12.67 -7.54
C LEU A 113 -5.57 -13.46 -6.78
N GLY A 114 -6.02 -14.41 -5.98
CA GLY A 114 -5.13 -15.33 -5.28
C GLY A 114 -5.93 -16.32 -4.42
N GLY A 115 -5.37 -17.48 -4.13
CA GLY A 115 -5.96 -18.48 -3.24
C GLY A 115 -6.13 -17.98 -1.79
N SER A 116 -6.81 -18.77 -0.97
CA SER A 116 -6.87 -18.50 0.47
C SER A 116 -5.45 -18.54 1.07
N GLY A 117 -5.13 -17.61 1.98
CA GLY A 117 -3.81 -17.52 2.60
C GLY A 117 -2.69 -16.95 1.72
N SER A 118 -2.95 -16.56 0.46
CA SER A 118 -1.93 -16.01 -0.45
C SER A 118 -1.45 -14.59 -0.13
N GLY A 119 -2.02 -13.94 0.88
CA GLY A 119 -1.66 -12.58 1.28
C GLY A 119 -2.43 -11.45 0.60
N LYS A 120 -3.54 -11.73 -0.09
CA LYS A 120 -4.39 -10.68 -0.74
C LYS A 120 -4.76 -9.56 0.23
N SER A 121 -5.36 -9.89 1.36
CA SER A 121 -5.79 -8.91 2.36
C SER A 121 -4.60 -8.15 2.96
N PHE A 122 -3.47 -8.81 3.16
CA PHE A 122 -2.24 -8.16 3.61
C PHE A 122 -1.75 -7.12 2.61
N PHE A 123 -1.66 -7.51 1.33
CA PHE A 123 -1.25 -6.61 0.24
C PHE A 123 -2.21 -5.42 0.10
N MET A 124 -3.53 -5.68 0.17
CA MET A 124 -4.53 -4.62 0.06
C MET A 124 -4.49 -3.65 1.26
N ASN A 125 -4.31 -4.15 2.49
CA ASN A 125 -4.09 -3.29 3.65
C ASN A 125 -2.86 -2.39 3.47
N HIS A 126 -1.75 -2.94 2.95
CA HIS A 126 -0.55 -2.18 2.67
C HIS A 126 -0.79 -1.09 1.61
N LEU A 127 -1.49 -1.43 0.53
CA LEU A 127 -1.84 -0.51 -0.55
C LEU A 127 -2.74 0.62 -0.04
N VAL A 128 -3.83 0.28 0.64
CA VAL A 128 -4.80 1.24 1.19
C VAL A 128 -4.12 2.19 2.16
N ARG A 129 -3.28 1.66 3.05
CA ARG A 129 -2.53 2.49 4.00
C ARG A 129 -1.64 3.51 3.28
N GLN A 130 -0.89 3.08 2.28
CA GLN A 130 0.01 3.98 1.55
C GLN A 130 -0.74 5.02 0.73
N TYR A 131 -1.89 4.68 0.16
CA TYR A 131 -2.73 5.64 -0.53
C TYR A 131 -3.32 6.67 0.43
N TRP A 132 -3.81 6.23 1.59
CA TRP A 132 -4.26 7.15 2.63
C TRP A 132 -3.14 8.09 3.11
N GLU A 133 -1.93 7.57 3.35
CA GLU A 133 -0.76 8.38 3.74
C GLU A 133 -0.38 9.44 2.67
N GLN A 134 -0.81 9.27 1.44
CA GLN A 134 -0.64 10.22 0.32
C GLN A 134 -1.87 11.12 0.11
N GLY A 135 -2.82 11.13 1.05
CA GLY A 135 -4.00 12.00 1.00
C GLY A 135 -5.15 11.48 0.14
N THR A 136 -5.15 10.19 -0.23
CA THR A 136 -6.26 9.60 -0.99
C THR A 136 -7.44 9.29 -0.08
N HIS A 137 -8.63 9.72 -0.46
CA HIS A 137 -9.88 9.27 0.17
C HIS A 137 -10.17 7.83 -0.25
N VAL A 138 -10.43 6.97 0.73
CA VAL A 138 -10.65 5.54 0.51
C VAL A 138 -11.96 5.10 1.13
N VAL A 139 -12.79 4.42 0.33
CA VAL A 139 -14.00 3.75 0.79
C VAL A 139 -13.80 2.25 0.61
N LEU A 140 -14.05 1.47 1.66
CA LEU A 140 -13.87 0.03 1.68
C LEU A 140 -15.20 -0.66 1.94
N VAL A 141 -15.48 -1.71 1.14
CA VAL A 141 -16.56 -2.67 1.40
C VAL A 141 -15.91 -4.03 1.62
N ASP A 142 -16.04 -4.57 2.79
CA ASP A 142 -15.36 -5.80 3.22
C ASP A 142 -16.34 -6.78 3.88
N THR A 143 -16.26 -8.03 3.46
CA THR A 143 -17.09 -9.11 4.05
C THR A 143 -16.35 -9.91 5.13
N GLY A 144 -15.03 -9.68 5.29
CA GLY A 144 -14.16 -10.51 6.12
C GLY A 144 -13.52 -9.79 7.33
N ASN A 145 -13.91 -8.56 7.63
CA ASN A 145 -13.35 -7.74 8.71
C ASN A 145 -11.80 -7.55 8.62
N SER A 146 -11.24 -7.67 7.43
CA SER A 146 -9.79 -7.66 7.20
C SER A 146 -9.15 -6.28 7.40
N TYR A 147 -9.95 -5.21 7.36
CA TYR A 147 -9.47 -3.82 7.43
C TYR A 147 -9.74 -3.13 8.76
N GLN A 148 -10.40 -3.77 9.71
CA GLN A 148 -10.73 -3.20 11.01
C GLN A 148 -9.50 -2.65 11.74
N GLY A 149 -8.41 -3.43 11.77
CA GLY A 149 -7.15 -3.01 12.41
C GLY A 149 -6.50 -1.82 11.73
N LEU A 150 -6.60 -1.72 10.40
CA LEU A 150 -6.11 -0.55 9.66
C LEU A 150 -6.94 0.70 9.96
N CYS A 151 -8.27 0.58 9.96
CA CYS A 151 -9.18 1.69 10.33
C CYS A 151 -8.89 2.19 11.74
N GLU A 152 -8.69 1.29 12.70
CA GLU A 152 -8.36 1.66 14.07
C GLU A 152 -6.99 2.36 14.17
N LEU A 153 -5.99 1.90 13.43
CA LEU A 153 -4.69 2.56 13.36
C LEU A 153 -4.80 3.99 12.82
N ILE A 154 -5.55 4.15 11.72
CA ILE A 154 -5.79 5.47 11.10
C ILE A 154 -6.54 6.37 12.09
N ARG A 155 -7.61 5.87 12.71
CA ARG A 155 -8.40 6.61 13.69
C ARG A 155 -7.56 7.11 14.87
N ARG A 156 -6.63 6.30 15.36
CA ARG A 156 -5.70 6.72 16.43
C ARG A 156 -4.75 7.81 15.96
N LYS A 157 -4.25 7.71 14.72
CA LYS A 157 -3.34 8.71 14.14
C LYS A 157 -4.02 10.06 13.88
N THR A 158 -5.27 10.05 13.46
CA THR A 158 -6.06 11.25 13.12
C THR A 158 -6.89 11.78 14.29
N LYS A 159 -6.76 11.20 15.47
CA LYS A 159 -7.58 11.55 16.65
C LYS A 159 -9.09 11.40 16.41
N GLY A 160 -9.47 10.50 15.52
CA GLY A 160 -10.86 10.16 15.22
C GLY A 160 -11.45 10.83 13.99
N GLU A 161 -10.70 11.66 13.28
CA GLU A 161 -11.17 12.31 12.04
C GLU A 161 -11.37 11.31 10.90
N ASP A 162 -10.41 10.39 10.73
CA ASP A 162 -10.46 9.32 9.71
C ASP A 162 -10.58 7.93 10.37
N GLY A 163 -10.66 6.90 9.54
CA GLY A 163 -10.67 5.51 9.98
C GLY A 163 -12.03 5.09 10.54
N VAL A 164 -13.10 5.62 9.97
CA VAL A 164 -14.47 5.24 10.33
C VAL A 164 -14.73 3.80 9.88
N TYR A 165 -15.26 2.99 10.79
CA TYR A 165 -15.55 1.58 10.54
C TYR A 165 -16.99 1.28 10.98
N PHE A 166 -17.79 0.79 10.03
CA PHE A 166 -19.17 0.38 10.28
C PHE A 166 -19.31 -1.13 10.04
N THR A 167 -20.05 -1.80 10.90
CA THR A 167 -20.49 -3.17 10.68
C THR A 167 -21.99 -3.17 10.46
N TYR A 168 -22.44 -3.67 9.33
CA TYR A 168 -23.84 -3.87 9.07
C TYR A 168 -24.34 -5.13 9.77
N THR A 169 -25.40 -4.99 10.56
CA THR A 169 -26.19 -6.10 11.11
C THR A 169 -27.67 -5.76 10.98
N GLU A 170 -28.53 -6.76 11.00
CA GLU A 170 -29.98 -6.52 10.98
C GLU A 170 -30.45 -5.68 12.17
N GLU A 171 -29.78 -5.82 13.32
CA GLU A 171 -30.08 -5.06 14.55
C GLU A 171 -29.51 -3.63 14.50
N HIS A 172 -28.43 -3.43 13.75
CA HIS A 172 -27.75 -2.14 13.59
C HIS A 172 -27.54 -1.83 12.11
N PRO A 173 -28.62 -1.44 11.39
CA PRO A 173 -28.52 -1.08 9.97
C PRO A 173 -27.74 0.23 9.80
N ILE A 174 -26.94 0.31 8.74
CA ILE A 174 -26.29 1.57 8.34
C ILE A 174 -27.38 2.45 7.74
N SER A 175 -27.57 3.63 8.31
CA SER A 175 -28.50 4.65 7.80
C SER A 175 -27.74 5.91 7.42
N PHE A 176 -28.15 6.51 6.33
CA PHE A 176 -27.61 7.80 5.88
C PHE A 176 -28.70 8.59 5.18
N ASN A 177 -28.56 9.92 5.17
CA ASN A 177 -29.48 10.80 4.42
C ASN A 177 -28.86 11.09 3.05
N PRO A 178 -29.41 10.55 1.95
CA PRO A 178 -28.90 10.82 0.61
C PRO A 178 -29.03 12.28 0.17
N PHE A 179 -29.93 13.05 0.81
CA PHE A 179 -30.14 14.48 0.55
C PHE A 179 -29.27 15.38 1.44
N TYR A 180 -28.38 14.83 2.25
CA TYR A 180 -27.47 15.65 3.04
C TYR A 180 -26.40 16.30 2.16
N THR A 181 -26.23 17.61 2.32
CA THR A 181 -25.15 18.43 1.73
C THR A 181 -24.83 19.55 2.71
N ASP A 182 -23.56 19.95 2.80
CA ASP A 182 -23.10 20.97 3.76
C ASP A 182 -23.61 22.39 3.41
N ASP A 183 -23.87 22.64 2.12
CA ASP A 183 -24.20 23.95 1.56
C ASP A 183 -25.55 24.00 0.82
N TYR A 184 -26.38 22.97 0.97
CA TYR A 184 -27.63 22.79 0.22
C TYR A 184 -27.46 22.88 -1.32
N TYR A 185 -26.23 22.71 -1.79
CA TYR A 185 -25.94 22.66 -3.21
C TYR A 185 -26.03 21.24 -3.75
N PHE A 186 -26.90 21.04 -4.73
CA PHE A 186 -27.12 19.78 -5.42
C PHE A 186 -26.69 19.95 -6.88
N ASP A 187 -25.51 19.48 -7.19
CA ASP A 187 -25.02 19.38 -8.56
C ASP A 187 -25.72 18.25 -9.35
N VAL A 188 -25.40 18.14 -10.62
CA VAL A 188 -26.00 17.13 -11.50
C VAL A 188 -25.61 15.73 -11.05
N GLU A 189 -24.37 15.54 -10.61
CA GLU A 189 -23.85 14.25 -10.17
C GLU A 189 -24.54 13.76 -8.88
N LYS A 190 -24.73 14.63 -7.91
CA LYS A 190 -25.46 14.32 -6.67
C LYS A 190 -26.92 13.96 -6.96
N LYS A 191 -27.60 14.69 -7.84
CA LYS A 191 -28.98 14.40 -8.25
C LYS A 191 -29.11 13.06 -8.94
N ASP A 192 -28.19 12.74 -9.84
CA ASP A 192 -28.17 11.46 -10.54
C ASP A 192 -27.84 10.29 -9.58
N SER A 193 -26.96 10.50 -8.61
CA SER A 193 -26.68 9.52 -7.55
C SER A 193 -27.90 9.24 -6.69
N ILE A 194 -28.64 10.26 -6.26
CA ILE A 194 -29.90 10.11 -5.50
C ILE A 194 -30.92 9.34 -6.33
N LYS A 195 -31.09 9.72 -7.59
CA LYS A 195 -32.02 9.06 -8.51
C LYS A 195 -31.67 7.59 -8.71
N THR A 196 -30.40 7.28 -8.92
CA THR A 196 -29.91 5.89 -9.06
C THR A 196 -30.15 5.08 -7.80
N LEU A 197 -29.88 5.64 -6.62
CA LEU A 197 -30.16 5.01 -5.34
C LEU A 197 -31.64 4.68 -5.19
N LEU A 198 -32.53 5.65 -5.47
CA LEU A 198 -33.99 5.43 -5.36
C LEU A 198 -34.48 4.39 -6.35
N LEU A 199 -33.95 4.36 -7.58
CA LEU A 199 -34.26 3.33 -8.56
C LEU A 199 -33.83 1.96 -8.10
N THR A 200 -32.64 1.83 -7.53
CA THR A 200 -32.11 0.55 -7.00
C THR A 200 -32.93 0.04 -5.82
N LEU A 201 -33.47 0.93 -4.99
CA LEU A 201 -34.36 0.55 -3.87
C LEU A 201 -35.77 0.19 -4.31
N TRP A 202 -36.24 0.78 -5.42
CA TRP A 202 -37.61 0.61 -5.90
C TRP A 202 -37.77 -0.57 -6.86
N LYS A 203 -36.76 -0.79 -7.71
CA LYS A 203 -36.79 -1.81 -8.77
C LYS A 203 -35.86 -2.97 -8.44
N THR A 204 -36.27 -4.17 -8.83
CA THR A 204 -35.39 -5.36 -8.81
C THR A 204 -34.49 -5.39 -10.04
N GLU A 205 -33.43 -6.21 -10.03
CA GLU A 205 -32.50 -6.35 -11.16
C GLU A 205 -33.19 -6.76 -12.48
N ASP A 206 -34.30 -7.48 -12.40
CA ASP A 206 -35.08 -7.94 -13.56
C ASP A 206 -36.05 -6.88 -14.12
N ASP A 207 -36.29 -5.82 -13.38
CA ASP A 207 -37.26 -4.78 -13.77
C ASP A 207 -36.64 -3.77 -14.75
N LYS A 208 -37.17 -3.68 -15.96
CA LYS A 208 -36.78 -2.66 -16.93
C LYS A 208 -37.29 -1.29 -16.52
N ILE A 209 -36.36 -0.35 -16.33
CA ILE A 209 -36.68 1.06 -16.08
C ILE A 209 -37.06 1.72 -17.41
N THR A 210 -38.27 2.26 -17.49
CA THR A 210 -38.74 3.03 -18.66
C THR A 210 -38.21 4.47 -18.60
N LYS A 211 -38.10 5.12 -19.77
CA LYS A 211 -37.71 6.54 -19.83
C LYS A 211 -38.67 7.45 -19.09
N THR A 212 -39.95 7.10 -19.10
CA THR A 212 -41.02 7.86 -18.41
C THR A 212 -40.82 7.78 -16.89
N GLU A 213 -40.68 6.60 -16.33
CA GLU A 213 -40.43 6.40 -14.88
C GLU A 213 -39.18 7.14 -14.42
N SER A 214 -38.10 7.05 -15.20
CA SER A 214 -36.85 7.75 -14.91
C SER A 214 -37.02 9.30 -14.96
N GLY A 215 -37.88 9.80 -15.85
CA GLY A 215 -38.20 11.22 -15.96
C GLY A 215 -39.09 11.73 -14.81
N GLU A 216 -40.12 10.96 -14.45
CA GLU A 216 -41.00 11.28 -13.32
C GLU A 216 -40.25 11.28 -11.99
N LEU A 217 -39.39 10.26 -11.76
CA LEU A 217 -38.53 10.24 -10.58
C LEU A 217 -37.56 11.43 -10.52
N GLY A 218 -36.97 11.80 -11.66
CA GLY A 218 -36.11 12.97 -11.74
C GLY A 218 -36.85 14.29 -11.39
N SER A 219 -38.10 14.40 -11.85
CA SER A 219 -38.96 15.54 -11.51
C SER A 219 -39.32 15.57 -10.01
N ALA A 220 -39.65 14.43 -9.44
CA ALA A 220 -39.93 14.30 -8.00
C ALA A 220 -38.71 14.64 -7.12
N VAL A 221 -37.52 14.15 -7.48
CA VAL A 221 -36.27 14.48 -6.80
C VAL A 221 -35.99 16.00 -6.85
N ASN A 222 -36.16 16.62 -8.01
CA ASN A 222 -35.95 18.05 -8.14
C ASN A 222 -36.95 18.85 -7.30
N ALA A 223 -38.24 18.47 -7.32
CA ALA A 223 -39.28 19.15 -6.52
C ALA A 223 -39.00 19.01 -5.01
N TYR A 224 -38.51 17.87 -4.57
CA TYR A 224 -38.12 17.67 -3.17
C TYR A 224 -36.90 18.50 -2.76
N ILE A 225 -35.90 18.59 -3.64
CA ILE A 225 -34.70 19.43 -3.41
C ILE A 225 -35.10 20.92 -3.31
N GLU A 226 -35.98 21.40 -4.18
CA GLU A 226 -36.49 22.79 -4.10
C GLU A 226 -37.20 23.06 -2.77
N ARG A 227 -37.93 22.10 -2.26
CA ARG A 227 -38.58 22.20 -0.94
C ARG A 227 -37.58 22.26 0.21
N ILE A 228 -36.56 21.42 0.20
CA ILE A 228 -35.46 21.44 1.23
C ILE A 228 -34.72 22.78 1.23
N ARG A 229 -34.62 23.45 0.05
CA ARG A 229 -33.98 24.76 -0.05
C ARG A 229 -34.83 25.89 0.43
N ALA A 230 -36.13 25.72 0.48
CA ALA A 230 -37.08 26.73 0.87
C ALA A 230 -37.38 26.76 2.39
N ASP A 231 -37.10 25.65 3.06
CA ASP A 231 -37.17 25.51 4.52
C ASP A 231 -35.85 25.94 5.19
#